data_315697dd388624cafc446ec172724c11
#
_entry.id   315697dd388624cafc446ec172724c11
#
_cell.length_a   1.000
_cell.length_b   1.000
_cell.length_c   1.000
_cell.angle_alpha   90.00
_cell.angle_beta   90.00
_cell.angle_gamma   90.00
#
_symmetry.space_group_name_H-M   'P 1'
#
loop_
_entity.id
_entity.type
_entity.pdbx_description
1 polymer ?
#
loop_
_entity_poly.entity_id
_entity_poly.type
_entity_poly.pdbx_seq_one_letter_code
_entity_poly.pdbx_strand_id
1 'polypeptide(L)'
;MEYHKKVTLKDGRECILRNGTEDDAREVLDIFNLTHAETDFLLSYPDENSFDVKQEGEFLRAKTESDNEIEIVAVIDDRIAGTAGITAVGSRYKVKHRADFGIGIAKEFWGLGIGRALTEACIECARKAGYTQLELEVMASNLNAVALYKNVGFTEYGRNPRGFNSRTDGYRELIYMKLEL
;
A
#
# COMPACT_ATOMS: atom_id res chain seq x y z
N MET A 1 8.34 -13.36 -2.58
CA MET A 1 8.70 -13.11 -1.14
C MET A 1 7.53 -13.54 -0.27
N GLU A 2 7.75 -14.26 0.83
CA GLU A 2 6.70 -14.69 1.76
C GLU A 2 6.73 -13.85 3.04
N TYR A 3 5.55 -13.51 3.54
CA TYR A 3 5.33 -12.77 4.79
C TYR A 3 4.12 -13.32 5.52
N HIS A 4 4.22 -13.47 6.83
CA HIS A 4 3.10 -13.83 7.69
C HIS A 4 3.35 -13.28 9.10
N LYS A 5 2.39 -12.50 9.62
CA LYS A 5 2.44 -11.92 10.97
C LYS A 5 1.05 -11.72 11.52
N LYS A 6 0.84 -12.07 12.79
CA LYS A 6 -0.38 -11.75 13.53
C LYS A 6 -0.17 -10.47 14.33
N VAL A 7 -1.15 -9.60 14.33
CA VAL A 7 -1.15 -8.35 15.10
C VAL A 7 -2.49 -8.20 15.81
N THR A 8 -2.47 -7.62 17.01
CA THR A 8 -3.70 -7.26 17.74
C THR A 8 -4.05 -5.81 17.43
N LEU A 9 -5.26 -5.59 16.95
CA LEU A 9 -5.80 -4.28 16.64
C LEU A 9 -6.19 -3.50 17.92
N LYS A 10 -6.44 -2.20 17.76
CA LYS A 10 -6.83 -1.34 18.91
C LYS A 10 -8.17 -1.73 19.55
N ASP A 11 -9.05 -2.39 18.82
CA ASP A 11 -10.34 -2.89 19.30
C ASP A 11 -10.25 -4.32 19.87
N GLY A 12 -9.04 -4.91 19.92
CA GLY A 12 -8.76 -6.23 20.48
C GLY A 12 -8.88 -7.38 19.45
N ARG A 13 -9.35 -7.14 18.23
CA ARG A 13 -9.40 -8.17 17.18
C ARG A 13 -8.00 -8.57 16.71
N GLU A 14 -7.87 -9.81 16.27
CA GLU A 14 -6.68 -10.29 15.57
C GLU A 14 -6.74 -9.89 14.10
N CYS A 15 -5.61 -9.43 13.55
CA CYS A 15 -5.42 -9.21 12.14
C CYS A 15 -4.22 -10.03 11.66
N ILE A 16 -4.39 -10.78 10.58
CA ILE A 16 -3.33 -11.55 9.94
C ILE A 16 -2.82 -10.74 8.75
N LEU A 17 -1.54 -10.40 8.77
CA LEU A 17 -0.83 -9.82 7.64
C LEU A 17 -0.09 -10.94 6.93
N ARG A 18 -0.39 -11.18 5.66
CA ARG A 18 0.28 -12.18 4.84
C ARG A 18 0.37 -11.73 3.39
N ASN A 19 1.29 -12.33 2.63
CA ASN A 19 1.27 -12.10 1.18
C ASN A 19 -0.06 -12.54 0.58
N GLY A 20 -0.55 -11.78 -0.40
CA GLY A 20 -1.70 -12.15 -1.22
C GLY A 20 -1.36 -13.30 -2.17
N THR A 21 -2.32 -14.16 -2.45
CA THR A 21 -2.19 -15.31 -3.33
C THR A 21 -3.23 -15.26 -4.46
N GLU A 22 -3.11 -16.13 -5.47
CA GLU A 22 -4.10 -16.23 -6.54
C GLU A 22 -5.53 -16.47 -6.02
N ASP A 23 -5.67 -17.19 -4.89
CA ASP A 23 -6.98 -17.48 -4.28
C ASP A 23 -7.64 -16.20 -3.72
N ASP A 24 -6.85 -15.19 -3.40
CA ASP A 24 -7.34 -13.89 -2.89
C ASP A 24 -7.80 -12.94 -4.01
N ALA A 25 -7.54 -13.26 -5.27
CA ALA A 25 -7.67 -12.33 -6.41
C ALA A 25 -9.04 -11.64 -6.49
N ARG A 26 -10.13 -12.38 -6.27
CA ARG A 26 -11.48 -11.80 -6.28
C ARG A 26 -11.64 -10.77 -5.18
N GLU A 27 -11.27 -11.13 -3.96
CA GLU A 27 -11.46 -10.27 -2.80
C GLU A 27 -10.52 -9.07 -2.82
N VAL A 28 -9.27 -9.23 -3.30
CA VAL A 28 -8.32 -8.12 -3.48
C VAL A 28 -8.87 -7.13 -4.52
N LEU A 29 -9.42 -7.61 -5.63
CA LEU A 29 -10.04 -6.76 -6.65
C LEU A 29 -11.26 -6.01 -6.11
N ASP A 30 -12.10 -6.69 -5.32
CA ASP A 30 -13.27 -6.07 -4.69
C ASP A 30 -12.85 -5.00 -3.67
N ILE A 31 -11.81 -5.26 -2.86
CA ILE A 31 -11.28 -4.28 -1.88
C ILE A 31 -10.58 -3.12 -2.58
N PHE A 32 -9.88 -3.36 -3.69
CA PHE A 32 -9.30 -2.30 -4.52
C PHE A 32 -10.41 -1.34 -4.99
N ASN A 33 -11.45 -1.88 -5.63
CA ASN A 33 -12.56 -1.06 -6.14
C ASN A 33 -13.28 -0.31 -5.02
N LEU A 34 -13.50 -0.97 -3.87
CA LEU A 34 -14.12 -0.35 -2.70
C LEU A 34 -13.29 0.82 -2.17
N THR A 35 -12.01 0.62 -1.90
CA THR A 35 -11.14 1.65 -1.33
C THR A 35 -11.02 2.85 -2.25
N HIS A 36 -10.97 2.64 -3.57
CA HIS A 36 -10.91 3.73 -4.57
C HIS A 36 -12.25 4.45 -4.74
N ALA A 37 -13.38 3.81 -4.40
CA ALA A 37 -14.69 4.45 -4.38
C ALA A 37 -14.96 5.25 -3.09
N GLU A 38 -14.39 4.82 -1.96
CA GLU A 38 -14.64 5.40 -0.64
C GLU A 38 -13.91 6.72 -0.38
N THR A 39 -12.82 7.00 -1.11
CA THR A 39 -11.97 8.16 -0.85
C THR A 39 -11.31 8.68 -2.12
N ASP A 40 -11.08 9.99 -2.16
CA ASP A 40 -10.32 10.67 -3.22
C ASP A 40 -8.80 10.76 -2.88
N PHE A 41 -8.30 9.93 -1.95
CA PHE A 41 -6.87 9.94 -1.55
C PHE A 41 -5.99 9.00 -2.36
N LEU A 42 -6.58 8.09 -3.16
CA LEU A 42 -5.87 7.13 -3.98
C LEU A 42 -5.68 7.67 -5.41
N LEU A 43 -4.66 7.19 -6.12
CA LEU A 43 -4.21 7.76 -7.40
C LEU A 43 -5.06 7.38 -8.61
N SER A 44 -6.09 6.55 -8.45
CA SER A 44 -7.01 6.16 -9.53
C SER A 44 -8.44 6.07 -9.03
N TYR A 45 -9.36 6.01 -9.97
CA TYR A 45 -10.78 5.74 -9.71
C TYR A 45 -11.11 4.27 -10.02
N PRO A 46 -12.20 3.72 -9.46
CA PRO A 46 -12.58 2.31 -9.72
C PRO A 46 -12.80 2.01 -11.21
N ASP A 47 -13.31 2.97 -11.98
CA ASP A 47 -13.57 2.83 -13.41
C ASP A 47 -12.29 2.88 -14.29
N GLU A 48 -11.14 3.15 -13.69
CA GLU A 48 -9.83 3.11 -14.35
C GLU A 48 -9.12 1.76 -14.13
N ASN A 49 -9.67 0.91 -13.24
CA ASN A 49 -9.14 -0.43 -13.03
C ASN A 49 -9.51 -1.34 -14.22
N SER A 50 -8.48 -1.85 -14.91
CA SER A 50 -8.65 -2.73 -16.07
C SER A 50 -8.40 -4.21 -15.75
N PHE A 51 -8.05 -4.55 -14.51
CA PHE A 51 -7.78 -5.93 -14.14
C PHE A 51 -9.07 -6.73 -13.99
N ASP A 52 -9.10 -7.91 -14.59
CA ASP A 52 -10.04 -8.97 -14.24
C ASP A 52 -9.46 -9.86 -13.12
N VAL A 53 -10.27 -10.78 -12.62
CA VAL A 53 -9.86 -11.69 -11.52
C VAL A 53 -8.64 -12.54 -11.88
N LYS A 54 -8.52 -12.93 -13.16
CA LYS A 54 -7.38 -13.72 -13.62
C LYS A 54 -6.09 -12.89 -13.62
N GLN A 55 -6.17 -11.66 -14.13
CA GLN A 55 -5.03 -10.74 -14.15
C GLN A 55 -4.59 -10.36 -12.73
N GLU A 56 -5.54 -10.17 -11.81
CA GLU A 56 -5.24 -9.95 -10.40
C GLU A 56 -4.54 -11.17 -9.78
N GLY A 57 -5.01 -12.38 -10.05
CA GLY A 57 -4.35 -13.61 -9.59
C GLY A 57 -2.93 -13.75 -10.13
N GLU A 58 -2.72 -13.47 -11.41
CA GLU A 58 -1.39 -13.47 -12.02
C GLU A 58 -0.46 -12.41 -11.38
N PHE A 59 -0.99 -11.22 -11.06
CA PHE A 59 -0.27 -10.17 -10.35
C PHE A 59 0.14 -10.62 -8.93
N LEU A 60 -0.78 -11.14 -8.13
CA LEU A 60 -0.51 -11.61 -6.77
C LEU A 60 0.50 -12.76 -6.76
N ARG A 61 0.40 -13.70 -7.70
CA ARG A 61 1.38 -14.77 -7.88
C ARG A 61 2.75 -14.20 -8.19
N ALA A 62 2.85 -13.29 -9.17
CA ALA A 62 4.11 -12.67 -9.54
C ALA A 62 4.77 -11.94 -8.37
N LYS A 63 3.98 -11.23 -7.53
CA LYS A 63 4.45 -10.59 -6.30
C LYS A 63 4.96 -11.60 -5.27
N THR A 64 4.27 -12.73 -5.09
CA THR A 64 4.71 -13.80 -4.16
C THR A 64 5.98 -14.49 -4.64
N GLU A 65 6.12 -14.75 -5.95
CA GLU A 65 7.30 -15.37 -6.55
C GLU A 65 8.51 -14.42 -6.63
N SER A 66 8.28 -13.11 -6.51
CA SER A 66 9.35 -12.10 -6.57
C SER A 66 10.27 -12.17 -5.36
N ASP A 67 11.57 -11.95 -5.57
CA ASP A 67 12.57 -11.86 -4.50
C ASP A 67 12.57 -10.49 -3.80
N ASN A 68 12.00 -9.46 -4.45
CA ASN A 68 12.12 -8.07 -4.00
C ASN A 68 10.82 -7.26 -4.03
N GLU A 69 9.70 -7.85 -4.44
CA GLU A 69 8.39 -7.22 -4.42
C GLU A 69 7.40 -8.09 -3.66
N ILE A 70 6.38 -7.47 -3.08
CA ILE A 70 5.31 -8.19 -2.37
C ILE A 70 4.03 -7.35 -2.37
N GLU A 71 2.88 -8.03 -2.37
CA GLU A 71 1.59 -7.48 -2.00
C GLU A 71 1.10 -8.19 -0.74
N ILE A 72 0.87 -7.44 0.34
CA ILE A 72 0.43 -7.94 1.65
C ILE A 72 -1.05 -7.63 1.81
N VAL A 73 -1.84 -8.63 2.15
CA VAL A 73 -3.24 -8.49 2.56
C VAL A 73 -3.35 -8.47 4.08
N ALA A 74 -4.24 -7.62 4.60
CA ALA A 74 -4.64 -7.60 6.02
C ALA A 74 -5.97 -8.30 6.17
N VAL A 75 -6.00 -9.45 6.85
CA VAL A 75 -7.19 -10.29 7.02
C VAL A 75 -7.72 -10.17 8.44
N ILE A 76 -9.01 -9.87 8.60
CA ILE A 76 -9.75 -9.74 9.85
C ILE A 76 -11.06 -10.51 9.70
N ASP A 77 -11.35 -11.44 10.62
CA ASP A 77 -12.58 -12.24 10.61
C ASP A 77 -12.82 -12.88 9.21
N ASP A 78 -11.75 -13.47 8.64
CA ASP A 78 -11.72 -14.10 7.30
C ASP A 78 -12.04 -13.17 6.12
N ARG A 79 -11.95 -11.84 6.29
CA ARG A 79 -12.16 -10.83 5.25
C ARG A 79 -10.91 -9.99 5.04
N ILE A 80 -10.58 -9.65 3.80
CA ILE A 80 -9.52 -8.71 3.48
C ILE A 80 -10.00 -7.29 3.81
N ALA A 81 -9.31 -6.63 4.76
CA ALA A 81 -9.60 -5.26 5.20
C ALA A 81 -8.85 -4.20 4.38
N GLY A 82 -7.79 -4.61 3.70
CA GLY A 82 -6.95 -3.73 2.89
C GLY A 82 -5.69 -4.44 2.43
N THR A 83 -4.95 -3.78 1.56
CA THR A 83 -3.68 -4.26 1.01
C THR A 83 -2.59 -3.21 1.13
N ALA A 84 -1.33 -3.65 1.10
CA ALA A 84 -0.17 -2.79 0.94
C ALA A 84 0.95 -3.56 0.24
N GLY A 85 1.68 -2.85 -0.62
CA GLY A 85 2.74 -3.49 -1.38
C GLY A 85 3.98 -2.63 -1.56
N ILE A 86 5.05 -3.29 -1.97
CA ILE A 86 6.27 -2.65 -2.44
C ILE A 86 6.57 -3.08 -3.87
N THR A 87 7.01 -2.12 -4.68
CA THR A 87 7.36 -2.33 -6.08
C THR A 87 8.69 -1.66 -6.38
N ALA A 88 9.59 -2.34 -7.11
CA ALA A 88 10.86 -1.76 -7.51
C ALA A 88 10.66 -0.50 -8.37
N VAL A 89 11.34 0.62 -8.04
CA VAL A 89 11.38 1.81 -8.92
C VAL A 89 11.98 1.47 -10.28
N GLY A 90 12.88 0.49 -10.31
CA GLY A 90 13.41 -0.06 -11.55
C GLY A 90 14.59 -1.00 -11.32
N SER A 91 14.93 -1.79 -12.35
CA SER A 91 15.96 -2.84 -12.28
C SER A 91 17.39 -2.33 -12.57
N ARG A 92 17.54 -1.09 -13.06
CA ARG A 92 18.86 -0.55 -13.45
C ARG A 92 19.69 -0.22 -12.21
N TYR A 93 20.98 -0.49 -12.25
CA TYR A 93 21.92 -0.34 -11.13
C TYR A 93 21.77 0.98 -10.36
N LYS A 94 21.59 2.11 -11.06
CA LYS A 94 21.48 3.45 -10.43
C LYS A 94 20.20 3.68 -9.64
N VAL A 95 19.15 2.86 -9.81
CA VAL A 95 17.83 3.05 -9.19
C VAL A 95 17.33 1.80 -8.46
N LYS A 96 17.96 0.64 -8.65
CA LYS A 96 17.51 -0.65 -8.08
C LYS A 96 17.51 -0.72 -6.55
N HIS A 97 18.09 0.27 -5.88
CA HIS A 97 18.11 0.39 -4.43
C HIS A 97 16.83 1.04 -3.86
N ARG A 98 15.90 1.43 -4.72
CA ARG A 98 14.68 2.17 -4.37
C ARG A 98 13.45 1.31 -4.65
N ALA A 99 12.46 1.38 -3.76
CA ALA A 99 11.13 0.81 -3.98
C ALA A 99 10.05 1.85 -3.68
N ASP A 100 8.94 1.75 -4.39
CA ASP A 100 7.71 2.47 -4.12
C ASP A 100 6.81 1.67 -3.19
N PHE A 101 6.11 2.35 -2.30
CA PHE A 101 5.15 1.81 -1.34
C PHE A 101 3.75 2.34 -1.65
N GLY A 102 2.77 1.43 -1.69
CA GLY A 102 1.35 1.73 -1.81
C GLY A 102 0.52 1.04 -0.74
N ILE A 103 -0.63 1.62 -0.37
CA ILE A 103 -1.55 1.07 0.63
C ILE A 103 -2.98 1.53 0.38
N GLY A 104 -3.94 0.60 0.50
CA GLY A 104 -5.38 0.87 0.49
C GLY A 104 -6.06 0.09 1.62
N ILE A 105 -6.91 0.76 2.41
CA ILE A 105 -7.66 0.15 3.53
C ILE A 105 -9.11 0.62 3.45
N ALA A 106 -10.06 -0.33 3.48
CA ALA A 106 -11.48 -0.01 3.51
C ALA A 106 -11.82 0.87 4.72
N LYS A 107 -12.68 1.84 4.49
CA LYS A 107 -12.99 2.91 5.45
C LYS A 107 -13.54 2.40 6.78
N GLU A 108 -14.31 1.30 6.74
CA GLU A 108 -14.84 0.64 7.94
C GLU A 108 -13.75 0.16 8.92
N PHE A 109 -12.52 -0.06 8.44
CA PHE A 109 -11.37 -0.51 9.22
C PHE A 109 -10.38 0.60 9.59
N TRP A 110 -10.70 1.86 9.30
CA TRP A 110 -9.82 2.96 9.64
C TRP A 110 -9.75 3.19 11.18
N GLY A 111 -8.63 3.71 11.63
CA GLY A 111 -8.42 4.01 13.06
C GLY A 111 -8.01 2.81 13.92
N LEU A 112 -8.09 1.58 13.42
CA LEU A 112 -7.81 0.34 14.16
C LEU A 112 -6.32 0.00 14.29
N GLY A 113 -5.44 0.70 13.56
CA GLY A 113 -4.00 0.45 13.58
C GLY A 113 -3.48 -0.36 12.40
N ILE A 114 -4.36 -0.82 11.49
CA ILE A 114 -3.99 -1.64 10.31
C ILE A 114 -2.99 -0.91 9.41
N GLY A 115 -3.21 0.39 9.17
CA GLY A 115 -2.31 1.18 8.33
C GLY A 115 -0.86 1.18 8.84
N ARG A 116 -0.67 1.32 10.16
CA ARG A 116 0.66 1.21 10.77
C ARG A 116 1.24 -0.20 10.59
N ALA A 117 0.44 -1.22 10.89
CA ALA A 117 0.90 -2.61 10.82
C ALA A 117 1.31 -3.02 9.38
N LEU A 118 0.53 -2.64 8.37
CA LEU A 118 0.87 -2.86 6.96
C LEU A 118 2.11 -2.08 6.53
N THR A 119 2.23 -0.80 6.93
CA THR A 119 3.39 0.02 6.61
C THR A 119 4.67 -0.58 7.20
N GLU A 120 4.64 -0.98 8.49
CA GLU A 120 5.77 -1.63 9.16
C GLU A 120 6.13 -2.98 8.51
N ALA A 121 5.13 -3.78 8.09
CA ALA A 121 5.34 -5.03 7.35
C ALA A 121 6.04 -4.79 6.01
N CYS A 122 5.63 -3.79 5.24
CA CYS A 122 6.28 -3.41 4.00
C CYS A 122 7.71 -2.89 4.22
N ILE A 123 7.98 -2.16 5.30
CA ILE A 123 9.33 -1.73 5.69
C ILE A 123 10.21 -2.96 6.01
N GLU A 124 9.69 -3.95 6.77
CA GLU A 124 10.39 -5.21 7.05
C GLU A 124 10.75 -5.95 5.74
N CYS A 125 9.79 -6.05 4.81
CA CYS A 125 9.99 -6.68 3.50
C CYS A 125 11.01 -5.92 2.64
N ALA A 126 10.94 -4.59 2.59
CA ALA A 126 11.86 -3.77 1.82
C ALA A 126 13.31 -3.93 2.30
N ARG A 127 13.53 -3.96 3.63
CA ARG A 127 14.85 -4.26 4.21
C ARG A 127 15.33 -5.66 3.85
N LYS A 128 14.46 -6.67 3.96
CA LYS A 128 14.78 -8.06 3.59
C LYS A 128 15.14 -8.20 2.11
N ALA A 129 14.50 -7.43 1.24
CA ALA A 129 14.77 -7.35 -0.19
C ALA A 129 16.08 -6.63 -0.55
N GLY A 130 16.72 -5.94 0.43
CA GLY A 130 17.97 -5.20 0.23
C GLY A 130 17.77 -3.80 -0.34
N TYR A 131 16.57 -3.25 -0.30
CA TYR A 131 16.36 -1.84 -0.60
C TYR A 131 16.98 -0.96 0.50
N THR A 132 17.48 0.20 0.10
CA THR A 132 18.01 1.21 1.03
C THR A 132 17.13 2.45 1.11
N GLN A 133 16.11 2.54 0.25
CA GLN A 133 15.16 3.64 0.23
C GLN A 133 13.77 3.14 -0.16
N LEU A 134 12.76 3.48 0.65
CA LEU A 134 11.34 3.27 0.38
C LEU A 134 10.67 4.61 0.16
N GLU A 135 9.88 4.75 -0.90
CA GLU A 135 9.25 6.00 -1.31
C GLU A 135 7.73 5.87 -1.33
N LEU A 136 7.05 6.99 -1.17
CA LEU A 136 5.61 7.08 -1.35
C LEU A 136 5.18 8.48 -1.77
N GLU A 137 4.01 8.54 -2.37
CA GLU A 137 3.27 9.78 -2.63
C GLU A 137 2.02 9.81 -1.76
N VAL A 138 1.69 10.96 -1.20
CA VAL A 138 0.48 11.13 -0.37
C VAL A 138 -0.16 12.49 -0.61
N MET A 139 -1.48 12.53 -0.72
CA MET A 139 -2.21 13.81 -0.78
C MET A 139 -1.96 14.62 0.49
N ALA A 140 -1.61 15.90 0.33
CA ALA A 140 -1.32 16.80 1.45
C ALA A 140 -2.52 16.95 2.41
N SER A 141 -3.74 16.78 1.91
CA SER A 141 -4.98 16.82 2.71
C SER A 141 -5.24 15.53 3.49
N ASN A 142 -4.56 14.42 3.21
CA ASN A 142 -4.66 13.17 3.98
C ASN A 142 -3.80 13.24 5.24
N LEU A 143 -4.20 14.08 6.19
CA LEU A 143 -3.42 14.36 7.40
C LEU A 143 -3.13 13.11 8.24
N ASN A 144 -4.05 12.15 8.26
CA ASN A 144 -3.88 10.90 9.00
C ASN A 144 -2.76 10.03 8.40
N ALA A 145 -2.72 9.88 7.08
CA ALA A 145 -1.66 9.13 6.40
C ALA A 145 -0.31 9.85 6.52
N VAL A 146 -0.27 11.18 6.33
CA VAL A 146 0.95 11.98 6.51
C VAL A 146 1.51 11.83 7.92
N ALA A 147 0.66 11.90 8.95
CA ALA A 147 1.08 11.70 10.34
C ALA A 147 1.57 10.27 10.59
N LEU A 148 0.88 9.25 10.03
CA LEU A 148 1.31 7.86 10.12
C LEU A 148 2.73 7.68 9.54
N TYR A 149 2.96 8.13 8.32
CA TYR A 149 4.25 7.96 7.64
C TYR A 149 5.38 8.67 8.38
N LYS A 150 5.16 9.91 8.87
CA LYS A 150 6.14 10.61 9.72
C LYS A 150 6.45 9.82 11.00
N ASN A 151 5.43 9.24 11.64
CA ASN A 151 5.60 8.48 12.88
C ASN A 151 6.36 7.15 12.70
N VAL A 152 6.38 6.58 11.49
CA VAL A 152 7.17 5.38 11.17
C VAL A 152 8.53 5.73 10.54
N GLY A 153 8.86 7.03 10.42
CA GLY A 153 10.19 7.48 10.05
C GLY A 153 10.33 8.06 8.63
N PHE A 154 9.26 8.11 7.84
CA PHE A 154 9.33 8.78 6.54
C PHE A 154 9.54 10.28 6.70
N THR A 155 10.35 10.84 5.81
CA THR A 155 10.62 12.29 5.71
C THR A 155 10.13 12.81 4.37
N GLU A 156 9.56 14.02 4.40
CA GLU A 156 9.18 14.74 3.19
C GLU A 156 10.44 15.22 2.45
N TYR A 157 10.48 15.01 1.13
CA TYR A 157 11.58 15.49 0.29
C TYR A 157 11.11 16.36 -0.88
N GLY A 158 9.83 16.54 -1.08
CA GLY A 158 9.29 17.41 -2.12
C GLY A 158 7.77 17.52 -2.09
N ARG A 159 7.25 18.52 -2.82
CA ARG A 159 5.82 18.73 -3.02
C ARG A 159 5.53 19.10 -4.47
N ASN A 160 4.39 18.64 -4.96
CA ASN A 160 3.84 19.08 -6.24
C ASN A 160 2.43 19.66 -6.02
N PRO A 161 2.25 20.99 -6.12
CA PRO A 161 0.95 21.63 -5.89
C PRO A 161 -0.16 21.20 -6.85
N ARG A 162 0.20 20.58 -7.98
CA ARG A 162 -0.69 20.07 -9.00
C ARG A 162 -0.42 18.60 -9.32
N GLY A 163 0.06 17.85 -8.34
CA GLY A 163 0.45 16.45 -8.49
C GLY A 163 -0.72 15.49 -8.63
N PHE A 164 -1.92 15.91 -8.23
CA PHE A 164 -3.15 15.13 -8.27
C PHE A 164 -4.26 15.96 -8.93
N ASN A 165 -5.08 15.38 -9.81
CA ASN A 165 -6.20 16.05 -10.45
C ASN A 165 -7.50 15.29 -10.13
N SER A 166 -8.17 15.71 -9.06
CA SER A 166 -9.48 15.15 -8.67
C SER A 166 -10.58 15.54 -9.68
N ARG A 167 -11.46 14.59 -9.99
CA ARG A 167 -12.65 14.83 -10.85
C ARG A 167 -13.63 15.80 -10.20
N THR A 168 -13.64 15.91 -8.86
CA THR A 168 -14.58 16.77 -8.12
C THR A 168 -13.96 18.09 -7.70
N ASP A 169 -12.69 18.05 -7.27
CA ASP A 169 -12.03 19.17 -6.59
C ASP A 169 -10.86 19.79 -7.37
N GLY A 170 -10.58 19.28 -8.58
CA GLY A 170 -9.49 19.76 -9.43
C GLY A 170 -8.09 19.44 -8.85
N TYR A 171 -7.12 20.31 -9.15
CA TYR A 171 -5.73 20.04 -8.76
C TYR A 171 -5.52 20.06 -7.24
N ARG A 172 -4.79 19.04 -6.76
CA ARG A 172 -4.43 18.85 -5.36
C ARG A 172 -2.93 18.68 -5.20
N GLU A 173 -2.43 19.05 -4.05
CA GLU A 173 -1.01 18.91 -3.71
C GLU A 173 -0.69 17.47 -3.30
N LEU A 174 0.37 16.91 -3.91
CA LEU A 174 1.05 15.70 -3.45
C LEU A 174 2.30 16.04 -2.67
N ILE A 175 2.53 15.27 -1.60
CA ILE A 175 3.77 15.25 -0.83
C ILE A 175 4.53 13.99 -1.22
N TYR A 176 5.80 14.14 -1.58
CA TYR A 176 6.73 13.04 -1.82
C TYR A 176 7.47 12.75 -0.52
N MET A 177 7.38 11.51 -0.04
CA MET A 177 8.05 11.10 1.19
C MET A 177 8.96 9.89 0.95
N LYS A 178 10.04 9.82 1.71
CA LYS A 178 10.98 8.69 1.68
C LYS A 178 11.40 8.27 3.07
N LEU A 179 11.76 6.99 3.18
CA LEU A 179 12.38 6.38 4.35
C LEU A 179 13.72 5.79 3.92
N GLU A 180 14.80 6.18 4.59
CA GLU A 180 16.10 5.49 4.51
C GLU A 180 16.01 4.21 5.35
N LEU A 181 16.35 3.04 4.76
CA LEU A 181 16.13 1.69 5.34
C LEU A 181 17.36 1.14 6.08
#